data_8c4c28c0907a1b9df8f87450a6de363e
#
_entry.id   8c4c28c0907a1b9df8f87450a6de363e
#
_cell.length_a   1.000
_cell.length_b   1.000
_cell.length_c   1.000
_cell.angle_alpha   90.00
_cell.angle_beta   90.00
_cell.angle_gamma   90.00
#
_symmetry.space_group_name_H-M   'P 1'
#
loop_
_entity.id
_entity.type
_entity.pdbx_description
1 polymer ?
#
loop_
_entity_poly.entity_id
_entity_poly.type
_entity_poly.pdbx_seq_one_letter_code
_entity_poly.pdbx_strand_id
1 'polypeptide(L)'
;MLVKFFLTCNKIGAFTLGGGYAMIPIMEREFVDKNGWMNKEEFMDIMVVAQATPGIFAIDMASHIGYKLKGVWGGIVGAVGIALPSIIAILVIAMFFQQFKDNYWVAKFFAGVRPAVVALIAAPCFKMAKTASINRYNIWIPFVCCALIAVFGVSPIYIIIAAGVLGWLYGKVKK
;
A
#
# COMPACT_ATOMS: atom_id res chain seq x y z
N MET A 1 15.73 -18.68 14.12
CA MET A 1 15.61 -17.90 12.87
C MET A 1 14.25 -17.22 12.74
N LEU A 2 13.12 -17.94 12.86
CA LEU A 2 11.78 -17.36 12.75
C LEU A 2 11.50 -16.23 13.75
N VAL A 3 11.91 -16.37 15.01
CA VAL A 3 11.72 -15.32 16.03
C VAL A 3 12.48 -14.03 15.67
N LYS A 4 13.72 -14.17 15.17
CA LYS A 4 14.51 -13.01 14.72
C LYS A 4 13.86 -12.36 13.51
N PHE A 5 13.33 -13.14 12.58
CA PHE A 5 12.59 -12.64 11.41
C PHE A 5 11.32 -11.92 11.85
N PHE A 6 10.52 -12.50 12.74
CA PHE A 6 9.33 -11.86 13.30
C PHE A 6 9.63 -10.50 13.94
N LEU A 7 10.64 -10.44 14.80
CA LEU A 7 11.05 -9.20 15.48
C LEU A 7 11.53 -8.14 14.49
N THR A 8 12.24 -8.55 13.42
CA THR A 8 12.67 -7.63 12.36
C THR A 8 11.46 -7.10 11.59
N CYS A 9 10.51 -7.96 11.20
CA CYS A 9 9.26 -7.56 10.54
C CYS A 9 8.43 -6.62 11.43
N ASN A 10 8.31 -6.96 12.72
CA ASN A 10 7.59 -6.13 13.69
C ASN A 10 8.23 -4.74 13.84
N LYS A 11 9.55 -4.67 13.89
CA LYS A 11 10.29 -3.41 13.92
C LYS A 11 10.03 -2.59 12.66
N ILE A 12 10.08 -3.21 11.47
CA ILE A 12 9.80 -2.54 10.21
C ILE A 12 8.35 -1.99 10.21
N GLY A 13 7.37 -2.82 10.58
CA GLY A 13 5.97 -2.40 10.66
C GLY A 13 5.70 -1.27 11.65
N ALA A 14 6.39 -1.25 12.79
CA ALA A 14 6.23 -0.21 13.81
C ALA A 14 6.82 1.15 13.41
N PHE A 15 7.96 1.15 12.72
CA PHE A 15 8.68 2.39 12.39
C PHE A 15 8.30 3.00 11.04
N THR A 16 7.47 2.34 10.25
CA THR A 16 7.13 2.84 8.92
C THR A 16 5.74 3.46 8.87
N LEU A 17 5.70 4.78 9.01
CA LEU A 17 4.48 5.59 8.95
C LEU A 17 4.20 6.17 7.54
N GLY A 18 4.87 5.69 6.49
CA GLY A 18 4.88 6.32 5.16
C GLY A 18 4.27 5.52 3.99
N GLY A 19 3.59 4.40 4.25
CA GLY A 19 3.04 3.52 3.20
C GLY A 19 4.04 2.48 2.68
N GLY A 20 3.55 1.49 1.90
CA GLY A 20 4.32 0.30 1.51
C GLY A 20 5.63 0.59 0.77
N TYR A 21 5.65 1.56 -0.12
CA TYR A 21 6.86 1.93 -0.86
C TYR A 21 7.94 2.60 0.00
N ALA A 22 7.56 3.30 1.06
CA ALA A 22 8.52 3.89 2.00
C ALA A 22 9.24 2.82 2.85
N MET A 23 8.69 1.61 2.92
CA MET A 23 9.29 0.48 3.60
C MET A 23 10.43 -0.18 2.82
N ILE A 24 10.48 -0.04 1.49
CA ILE A 24 11.45 -0.74 0.64
C ILE A 24 12.89 -0.54 1.10
N PRO A 25 13.40 0.71 1.31
CA PRO A 25 14.76 0.91 1.74
C PRO A 25 15.06 0.33 3.13
N ILE A 26 14.04 0.33 4.01
CA ILE A 26 14.18 -0.20 5.37
C ILE A 26 14.23 -1.73 5.32
N MET A 27 13.38 -2.35 4.49
CA MET A 27 13.38 -3.80 4.27
C MET A 27 14.69 -4.27 3.62
N GLU A 28 15.19 -3.58 2.59
CA GLU A 28 16.47 -3.88 1.95
C GLU A 28 17.59 -3.85 2.99
N ARG A 29 17.67 -2.77 3.75
CA ARG A 29 18.69 -2.64 4.80
C ARG A 29 18.62 -3.73 5.87
N GLU A 30 17.42 -4.08 6.35
CA GLU A 30 17.27 -5.07 7.43
C GLU A 30 17.44 -6.51 6.90
N PHE A 31 16.96 -6.84 5.70
CA PHE A 31 16.98 -8.21 5.18
C PHE A 31 18.25 -8.55 4.38
N VAL A 32 18.78 -7.60 3.60
CA VAL A 32 19.97 -7.78 2.78
C VAL A 32 21.22 -7.37 3.57
N ASP A 33 21.34 -6.07 3.89
CA ASP A 33 22.60 -5.54 4.41
C ASP A 33 22.92 -6.02 5.82
N LYS A 34 21.93 -6.04 6.71
CA LYS A 34 22.16 -6.27 8.14
C LYS A 34 22.08 -7.73 8.55
N ASN A 35 21.13 -8.47 8.01
CA ASN A 35 20.94 -9.87 8.36
C ASN A 35 21.50 -10.83 7.31
N GLY A 36 21.77 -10.39 6.09
CA GLY A 36 22.31 -11.22 5.02
C GLY A 36 21.42 -12.42 4.68
N TRP A 37 20.11 -12.28 4.82
CA TRP A 37 19.19 -13.39 4.57
C TRP A 37 18.96 -13.66 3.08
N MET A 38 19.24 -12.69 2.23
CA MET A 38 19.19 -12.79 0.78
C MET A 38 20.12 -11.76 0.15
N ASN A 39 20.42 -11.93 -1.14
CA ASN A 39 21.15 -10.93 -1.90
C ASN A 39 20.21 -9.84 -2.45
N LYS A 40 20.80 -8.78 -3.01
CA LYS A 40 20.04 -7.64 -3.54
C LYS A 40 19.19 -8.00 -4.76
N GLU A 41 19.68 -8.87 -5.62
CA GLU A 41 18.97 -9.33 -6.82
C GLU A 41 17.71 -10.09 -6.43
N GLU A 42 17.83 -11.03 -5.51
CA GLU A 42 16.70 -11.79 -4.96
C GLU A 42 15.66 -10.90 -4.27
N PHE A 43 16.10 -9.86 -3.57
CA PHE A 43 15.20 -8.90 -2.95
C PHE A 43 14.40 -8.12 -4.01
N MET A 44 15.05 -7.71 -5.10
CA MET A 44 14.41 -7.02 -6.22
C MET A 44 13.41 -7.92 -6.95
N ASP A 45 13.73 -9.19 -7.16
CA ASP A 45 12.81 -10.16 -7.77
C ASP A 45 11.53 -10.33 -6.93
N ILE A 46 11.68 -10.50 -5.62
CA ILE A 46 10.54 -10.59 -4.69
C ILE A 46 9.73 -9.29 -4.72
N MET A 47 10.38 -8.14 -4.80
CA MET A 47 9.70 -6.84 -4.89
C MET A 47 8.82 -6.74 -6.14
N VAL A 48 9.29 -7.20 -7.29
CA VAL A 48 8.51 -7.21 -8.54
C VAL A 48 7.30 -8.12 -8.41
N VAL A 49 7.46 -9.32 -7.84
CA VAL A 49 6.35 -10.25 -7.60
C VAL A 49 5.32 -9.65 -6.65
N ALA A 50 5.76 -9.05 -5.54
CA ALA A 50 4.87 -8.43 -4.57
C ALA A 50 4.11 -7.23 -5.16
N GLN A 51 4.71 -6.49 -6.11
CA GLN A 51 4.01 -5.41 -6.81
C GLN A 51 2.93 -5.90 -7.79
N ALA A 52 3.11 -7.09 -8.34
CA ALA A 52 2.13 -7.72 -9.23
C ALA A 52 0.96 -8.36 -8.47
N THR A 53 1.14 -8.66 -7.20
CA THR A 53 0.11 -9.28 -6.35
C THR A 53 -0.84 -8.21 -5.81
N PRO A 54 -2.16 -8.35 -6.02
CA PRO A 54 -3.12 -7.41 -5.45
C PRO A 54 -3.22 -7.59 -3.94
N GLY A 55 -2.73 -6.62 -3.18
CA GLY A 55 -2.73 -6.66 -1.71
C GLY A 55 -1.97 -5.51 -1.06
N ILE A 56 -1.67 -5.65 0.23
CA ILE A 56 -0.86 -4.68 0.97
C ILE A 56 0.61 -5.00 0.71
N PHE A 57 1.25 -4.23 -0.14
CA PHE A 57 2.62 -4.43 -0.62
C PHE A 57 3.63 -4.86 0.47
N ALA A 58 3.58 -4.20 1.64
CA ALA A 58 4.52 -4.50 2.73
C ALA A 58 4.31 -5.91 3.33
N ILE A 59 3.05 -6.35 3.45
CA ILE A 59 2.70 -7.68 3.94
C ILE A 59 3.08 -8.73 2.90
N ASP A 60 2.80 -8.46 1.62
CA ASP A 60 3.15 -9.37 0.53
C ASP A 60 4.66 -9.57 0.43
N MET A 61 5.44 -8.48 0.47
CA MET A 61 6.90 -8.52 0.53
C MET A 61 7.40 -9.41 1.68
N ALA A 62 6.93 -9.15 2.91
CA ALA A 62 7.36 -9.92 4.08
C ALA A 62 6.93 -11.38 3.99
N SER A 63 5.75 -11.66 3.43
CA SER A 63 5.27 -13.01 3.22
C SER A 63 6.14 -13.77 2.23
N HIS A 64 6.49 -13.17 1.09
CA HIS A 64 7.35 -13.79 0.08
C HIS A 64 8.77 -14.02 0.60
N ILE A 65 9.34 -13.03 1.31
CA ILE A 65 10.65 -13.16 1.96
C ILE A 65 10.62 -14.29 2.99
N GLY A 66 9.60 -14.29 3.86
CA GLY A 66 9.42 -15.31 4.88
C GLY A 66 9.23 -16.69 4.29
N TYR A 67 8.44 -16.80 3.22
CA TYR A 67 8.24 -18.06 2.50
C TYR A 67 9.56 -18.59 1.92
N LYS A 68 10.37 -17.75 1.33
CA LYS A 68 11.70 -18.12 0.83
C LYS A 68 12.61 -18.64 1.94
N LEU A 69 12.56 -18.03 3.12
CA LEU A 69 13.42 -18.39 4.24
C LEU A 69 13.02 -19.68 4.96
N LYS A 70 11.74 -19.93 5.18
CA LYS A 70 11.23 -21.04 6.01
C LYS A 70 9.86 -21.59 5.51
N GLY A 71 9.58 -21.49 4.22
CA GLY A 71 8.33 -22.00 3.63
C GLY A 71 7.09 -21.29 4.18
N VAL A 72 5.97 -22.00 4.19
CA VAL A 72 4.65 -21.45 4.57
C VAL A 72 4.67 -20.78 5.95
N TRP A 73 5.33 -21.39 6.94
CA TRP A 73 5.44 -20.82 8.28
C TRP A 73 6.22 -19.50 8.31
N GLY A 74 7.26 -19.39 7.49
CA GLY A 74 8.00 -18.15 7.33
C GLY A 74 7.11 -17.04 6.76
N GLY A 75 6.29 -17.35 5.74
CA GLY A 75 5.34 -16.41 5.14
C GLY A 75 4.31 -15.88 6.15
N ILE A 76 3.69 -16.78 6.92
CA ILE A 76 2.73 -16.40 7.95
C ILE A 76 3.38 -15.51 9.02
N VAL A 77 4.56 -15.89 9.49
CA VAL A 77 5.30 -15.12 10.50
C VAL A 77 5.69 -13.73 9.99
N GLY A 78 6.06 -13.61 8.71
CA GLY A 78 6.35 -12.32 8.06
C GLY A 78 5.14 -11.41 8.00
N ALA A 79 4.00 -11.96 7.50
CA ALA A 79 2.74 -11.23 7.39
C ALA A 79 2.26 -10.71 8.76
N VAL A 80 2.19 -11.60 9.74
CA VAL A 80 1.76 -11.25 11.11
C VAL A 80 2.74 -10.26 11.74
N GLY A 81 4.04 -10.45 11.54
CA GLY A 81 5.07 -9.57 12.08
C GLY A 81 4.93 -8.12 11.64
N ILE A 82 4.62 -7.86 10.37
CA ILE A 82 4.40 -6.51 9.86
C ILE A 82 3.04 -5.95 10.27
N ALA A 83 1.98 -6.79 10.25
CA ALA A 83 0.63 -6.33 10.53
C ALA A 83 0.40 -6.02 12.02
N LEU A 84 1.00 -6.78 12.91
CA LEU A 84 0.74 -6.75 14.35
C LEU A 84 0.96 -5.38 15.01
N PRO A 85 2.06 -4.65 14.79
CA PRO A 85 2.25 -3.34 15.40
C PRO A 85 1.20 -2.32 14.92
N SER A 86 0.80 -2.38 13.67
CA SER A 86 -0.24 -1.51 13.12
C SER A 86 -1.61 -1.81 13.75
N ILE A 87 -1.94 -3.09 13.92
CA ILE A 87 -3.17 -3.53 14.59
C ILE A 87 -3.20 -3.05 16.05
N ILE A 88 -2.09 -3.26 16.78
CA ILE A 88 -2.00 -2.82 18.18
C ILE A 88 -2.13 -1.30 18.28
N ALA A 89 -1.43 -0.55 17.43
CA ALA A 89 -1.48 0.90 17.43
C ALA A 89 -2.91 1.42 17.19
N ILE A 90 -3.61 0.85 16.20
CA ILE A 90 -5.00 1.23 15.88
C ILE A 90 -5.94 0.88 17.04
N LEU A 91 -5.80 -0.30 17.64
CA LEU A 91 -6.63 -0.72 18.77
C LEU A 91 -6.42 0.20 19.98
N VAL A 92 -5.17 0.51 20.32
CA VAL A 92 -4.85 1.44 21.41
C VAL A 92 -5.46 2.81 21.13
N ILE A 93 -5.25 3.36 19.93
CA ILE A 93 -5.86 4.64 19.56
C ILE A 93 -7.40 4.58 19.67
N ALA A 94 -8.02 3.52 19.16
CA ALA A 94 -9.47 3.36 19.17
C ALA A 94 -10.06 3.31 20.60
N MET A 95 -9.37 2.62 21.51
CA MET A 95 -9.79 2.54 22.92
C MET A 95 -9.73 3.92 23.61
N PHE A 96 -8.67 4.67 23.39
CA PHE A 96 -8.51 6.00 23.99
C PHE A 96 -9.35 7.07 23.27
N PHE A 97 -9.56 6.91 21.95
CA PHE A 97 -10.25 7.91 21.15
C PHE A 97 -11.70 8.14 21.58
N GLN A 98 -12.40 7.11 22.02
CA GLN A 98 -13.78 7.23 22.52
C GLN A 98 -13.90 8.16 23.73
N GLN A 99 -12.88 8.23 24.56
CA GLN A 99 -12.84 9.10 25.74
C GLN A 99 -12.51 10.57 25.40
N PHE A 100 -11.81 10.80 24.30
CA PHE A 100 -11.29 12.12 23.92
C PHE A 100 -11.98 12.75 22.71
N LYS A 101 -12.86 12.02 21.99
CA LYS A 101 -13.53 12.50 20.78
C LYS A 101 -14.32 13.80 20.98
N ASP A 102 -14.89 13.99 22.19
CA ASP A 102 -15.71 15.16 22.55
C ASP A 102 -14.86 16.32 23.08
N ASN A 103 -13.54 16.14 23.19
CA ASN A 103 -12.65 17.20 23.63
C ASN A 103 -12.42 18.22 22.49
N TYR A 104 -12.69 19.49 22.77
CA TYR A 104 -12.55 20.61 21.83
C TYR A 104 -11.18 20.67 21.13
N TRP A 105 -10.10 20.44 21.86
CA TRP A 105 -8.75 20.48 21.32
C TRP A 105 -8.47 19.33 20.37
N VAL A 106 -8.96 18.14 20.69
CA VAL A 106 -8.84 16.95 19.85
C VAL A 106 -9.63 17.15 18.55
N ALA A 107 -10.85 17.66 18.63
CA ALA A 107 -11.65 17.95 17.45
C ALA A 107 -10.99 18.97 16.53
N LYS A 108 -10.39 20.04 17.07
CA LYS A 108 -9.61 21.02 16.30
C LYS A 108 -8.37 20.41 15.65
N PHE A 109 -7.63 19.58 16.37
CA PHE A 109 -6.47 18.88 15.81
C PHE A 109 -6.87 18.01 14.60
N PHE A 110 -7.92 17.21 14.73
CA PHE A 110 -8.42 16.39 13.61
C PHE A 110 -8.97 17.23 12.45
N ALA A 111 -9.60 18.36 12.73
CA ALA A 111 -10.01 19.29 11.68
C ALA A 111 -8.82 19.83 10.87
N GLY A 112 -7.68 20.06 11.52
CA GLY A 112 -6.44 20.47 10.86
C GLY A 112 -5.75 19.33 10.09
N VAL A 113 -5.86 18.09 10.56
CA VAL A 113 -5.27 16.91 9.91
C VAL A 113 -6.03 16.48 8.65
N ARG A 114 -7.36 16.66 8.60
CA ARG A 114 -8.17 16.26 7.43
C ARG A 114 -7.65 16.80 6.08
N PRO A 115 -7.35 18.09 5.89
CA PRO A 115 -6.81 18.58 4.63
C PRO A 115 -5.42 18.03 4.31
N ALA A 116 -4.59 17.72 5.32
CA ALA A 116 -3.30 17.07 5.12
C ALA A 116 -3.44 15.65 4.57
N VAL A 117 -4.42 14.87 5.06
CA VAL A 117 -4.72 13.54 4.52
C VAL A 117 -5.18 13.62 3.06
N VAL A 118 -6.01 14.61 2.72
CA VAL A 118 -6.45 14.83 1.33
C VAL A 118 -5.23 15.13 0.44
N ALA A 119 -4.30 15.97 0.89
CA ALA A 119 -3.08 16.28 0.16
C ALA A 119 -2.18 15.04 -0.02
N LEU A 120 -2.06 14.19 1.00
CA LEU A 120 -1.30 12.93 0.95
C LEU A 120 -1.88 11.93 -0.07
N ILE A 121 -3.19 11.93 -0.27
CA ILE A 121 -3.85 11.09 -1.28
C ILE A 121 -3.73 11.74 -2.67
N ALA A 122 -3.86 13.04 -2.78
CA ALA A 122 -3.77 13.76 -4.04
C ALA A 122 -2.37 13.72 -4.67
N ALA A 123 -1.31 13.82 -3.87
CA ALA A 123 0.06 13.84 -4.38
C ALA A 123 0.45 12.60 -5.21
N PRO A 124 0.22 11.35 -4.74
CA PRO A 124 0.40 10.15 -5.57
C PRO A 124 -0.46 10.13 -6.83
N CYS A 125 -1.72 10.59 -6.75
CA CYS A 125 -2.62 10.65 -7.91
C CYS A 125 -2.05 11.56 -9.01
N PHE A 126 -1.52 12.74 -8.65
CA PHE A 126 -0.87 13.63 -9.61
C PHE A 126 0.40 13.02 -10.20
N LYS A 127 1.20 12.34 -9.38
CA LYS A 127 2.41 11.65 -9.84
C LYS A 127 2.08 10.52 -10.82
N MET A 128 1.08 9.72 -10.52
CA MET A 128 0.61 8.65 -11.41
C MET A 128 0.01 9.21 -12.71
N ALA A 129 -0.78 10.28 -12.64
CA ALA A 129 -1.33 10.95 -13.81
C ALA A 129 -0.23 11.46 -14.75
N LYS A 130 0.85 12.02 -14.20
CA LYS A 130 2.02 12.47 -14.97
C LYS A 130 2.77 11.31 -15.63
N THR A 131 2.88 10.17 -14.95
CA THR A 131 3.57 8.97 -15.44
C THR A 131 2.73 8.22 -16.49
N ALA A 132 1.40 8.27 -16.38
CA ALA A 132 0.47 7.59 -17.29
C ALA A 132 0.39 8.20 -18.70
N SER A 133 1.25 9.16 -19.04
CA SER A 133 1.29 9.81 -20.37
C SER A 133 -0.10 10.26 -20.85
N ILE A 134 -0.85 10.91 -19.97
CA ILE A 134 -2.19 11.41 -20.29
C ILE A 134 -2.07 12.44 -21.41
N ASN A 135 -2.52 12.06 -22.59
CA ASN A 135 -2.55 12.93 -23.75
C ASN A 135 -3.81 13.81 -23.68
N ARG A 136 -3.79 14.95 -24.39
CA ARG A 136 -4.89 15.92 -24.41
C ARG A 136 -6.24 15.29 -24.78
N TYR A 137 -6.21 14.19 -25.54
CA TYR A 137 -7.39 13.42 -25.94
C TYR A 137 -7.91 12.45 -24.85
N ASN A 138 -7.05 12.04 -23.91
CA ASN A 138 -7.42 11.06 -22.87
C ASN A 138 -7.72 11.71 -21.51
N ILE A 139 -7.57 13.03 -21.39
CA ILE A 139 -7.76 13.74 -20.11
C ILE A 139 -9.22 13.67 -19.62
N TRP A 140 -10.18 13.47 -20.53
CA TRP A 140 -11.60 13.33 -20.20
C TRP A 140 -11.91 12.02 -19.46
N ILE A 141 -11.13 10.96 -19.68
CA ILE A 141 -11.39 9.63 -19.08
C ILE A 141 -11.36 9.69 -17.56
N PRO A 142 -10.33 10.22 -16.88
CA PRO A 142 -10.32 10.36 -15.43
C PRO A 142 -11.49 11.22 -14.91
N PHE A 143 -11.86 12.30 -15.60
CA PHE A 143 -12.97 13.15 -15.20
C PHE A 143 -14.31 12.43 -15.29
N VAL A 144 -14.55 11.69 -16.37
CA VAL A 144 -15.77 10.89 -16.55
C VAL A 144 -15.83 9.78 -15.48
N CYS A 145 -14.73 9.08 -15.23
CA CYS A 145 -14.67 8.05 -14.17
C CYS A 145 -14.94 8.65 -12.79
N CYS A 146 -14.35 9.79 -12.49
CA CYS A 146 -14.58 10.48 -11.22
C CYS A 146 -16.06 10.93 -11.07
N ALA A 147 -16.66 11.47 -12.11
CA ALA A 147 -18.08 11.87 -12.13
C ALA A 147 -19.00 10.66 -11.96
N LEU A 148 -18.72 9.54 -12.62
CA LEU A 148 -19.49 8.30 -12.48
C LEU A 148 -19.45 7.75 -11.04
N ILE A 149 -18.30 7.81 -10.40
CA ILE A 149 -18.17 7.37 -9.00
C ILE A 149 -18.88 8.36 -8.05
N ALA A 150 -18.67 9.66 -8.23
CA ALA A 150 -19.14 10.68 -7.29
C ALA A 150 -20.65 10.92 -7.39
N VAL A 151 -21.23 10.91 -8.62
CA VAL A 151 -22.64 11.23 -8.86
C VAL A 151 -23.51 9.98 -8.85
N PHE A 152 -23.06 8.91 -9.51
CA PHE A 152 -23.85 7.69 -9.66
C PHE A 152 -23.52 6.60 -8.62
N GLY A 153 -22.52 6.80 -7.77
CA GLY A 153 -22.13 5.83 -6.74
C GLY A 153 -21.67 4.48 -7.31
N VAL A 154 -21.24 4.45 -8.58
CA VAL A 154 -20.80 3.22 -9.24
C VAL A 154 -19.52 2.73 -8.59
N SER A 155 -19.50 1.43 -8.21
CA SER A 155 -18.28 0.82 -7.65
C SER A 155 -17.11 0.93 -8.63
N PRO A 156 -15.92 1.36 -8.18
CA PRO A 156 -14.70 1.44 -9.00
C PRO A 156 -14.36 0.14 -9.75
N ILE A 157 -14.77 -1.01 -9.20
CA ILE A 157 -14.54 -2.34 -9.81
C ILE A 157 -15.17 -2.43 -11.19
N TYR A 158 -16.41 -1.98 -11.34
CA TYR A 158 -17.11 -2.02 -12.64
C TYR A 158 -16.43 -1.11 -13.66
N ILE A 159 -15.92 0.04 -13.22
CA ILE A 159 -15.21 0.97 -14.10
C ILE A 159 -13.90 0.37 -14.59
N ILE A 160 -13.16 -0.32 -13.72
CA ILE A 160 -11.89 -1.01 -14.08
C ILE A 160 -12.17 -2.12 -15.12
N ILE A 161 -13.20 -2.94 -14.90
CA ILE A 161 -13.57 -4.03 -15.82
C ILE A 161 -14.00 -3.43 -17.16
N ALA A 162 -14.85 -2.41 -17.16
CA ALA A 162 -15.32 -1.75 -18.38
C ALA A 162 -14.16 -1.11 -19.16
N ALA A 163 -13.25 -0.42 -18.46
CA ALA A 163 -12.07 0.17 -19.09
C ALA A 163 -11.12 -0.89 -19.67
N GLY A 164 -10.95 -2.03 -19.00
CA GLY A 164 -10.17 -3.17 -19.51
C GLY A 164 -10.76 -3.75 -20.79
N VAL A 165 -12.07 -4.00 -20.82
CA VAL A 165 -12.80 -4.53 -21.99
C VAL A 165 -12.75 -3.54 -23.16
N LEU A 166 -13.03 -2.26 -22.91
CA LEU A 166 -12.99 -1.21 -23.93
C LEU A 166 -11.56 -1.02 -24.49
N GLY A 167 -10.55 -1.06 -23.64
CA GLY A 167 -9.15 -0.97 -24.06
C GLY A 167 -8.73 -2.16 -24.93
N TRP A 168 -9.18 -3.37 -24.58
CA TRP A 168 -8.92 -4.57 -25.37
C TRP A 168 -9.62 -4.52 -26.75
N LEU A 169 -10.88 -4.11 -26.79
CA LEU A 169 -11.64 -3.92 -28.03
C LEU A 169 -10.99 -2.88 -28.93
N TYR A 170 -10.61 -1.72 -28.37
CA TYR A 170 -9.93 -0.66 -29.11
C TYR A 170 -8.57 -1.12 -29.69
N GLY A 171 -7.81 -1.88 -28.92
CA GLY A 171 -6.54 -2.44 -29.38
C GLY A 171 -6.70 -3.46 -30.50
N LYS A 172 -7.84 -4.19 -30.54
CA LYS A 172 -8.15 -5.15 -31.61
C LYS A 172 -8.63 -4.47 -32.91
N VAL A 173 -9.30 -3.33 -32.79
CA VAL A 173 -9.81 -2.57 -33.97
C VAL A 173 -8.70 -1.76 -34.66
N LYS A 174 -7.63 -1.42 -33.93
CA LYS A 174 -6.52 -0.62 -34.45
C LYS A 174 -5.35 -1.47 -35.01
N LYS A 175 -5.47 -2.81 -34.96
CA LYS A 175 -4.60 -3.74 -35.68
C LYS A 175 -5.22 -4.10 -37.01
#